data_3d23c6378e21000f9b383b12e6054d29
#
_entry.id   3d23c6378e21000f9b383b12e6054d29
#
_cell.length_a   1.000
_cell.length_b   1.000
_cell.length_c   1.000
_cell.angle_alpha   90.00
_cell.angle_beta   90.00
_cell.angle_gamma   90.00
#
_symmetry.space_group_name_H-M   'P 1'
#
loop_
_entity.id
_entity.type
_entity.pdbx_description
1 polymer ?
#
loop_
_entity_poly.entity_id
_entity_poly.type
_entity_poly.pdbx_seq_one_letter_code
_entity_poly.pdbx_strand_id
1 'polypeptide(L)'
;MWIILKFFIQVIIGIFFFVLFLISGNNTVLNFYLFSIDLKYLYGLLILFMLVGSSNAVNITDGLDGLAAGLCTISFISYGIIAFNSPFILGYEEIGIFCFTLAGALIGFLFFNFYPAKIFMGDLGSLSLGATLASVSILLKCELSLVIIGLVFIIETLSSFIQIISIRYFNKKIFLKSPLHHHFEMLGFKETDIIKLFYLVSLVCSLITLIYILVH
;
A
#
# COMPACT_ATOMS: atom_id res chain seq x y z
N MET A 1 -25.03 4.34 2.34
CA MET A 1 -24.75 5.79 2.44
C MET A 1 -23.29 6.04 2.85
N TRP A 2 -22.76 5.47 3.93
CA TRP A 2 -21.37 5.65 4.40
C TRP A 2 -20.29 5.25 3.39
N ILE A 3 -20.41 4.12 2.69
CA ILE A 3 -19.41 3.65 1.70
C ILE A 3 -19.27 4.64 0.55
N ILE A 4 -20.38 5.14 0.04
CA ILE A 4 -20.39 6.12 -1.07
C ILE A 4 -19.74 7.43 -0.62
N LEU A 5 -20.09 7.92 0.57
CA LEU A 5 -19.51 9.14 1.14
C LEU A 5 -18.00 9.01 1.32
N LYS A 6 -17.53 7.88 1.86
CA LYS A 6 -16.11 7.54 2.03
C LYS A 6 -15.36 7.60 0.69
N PHE A 7 -15.92 6.98 -0.35
CA PHE A 7 -15.33 7.01 -1.70
C PHE A 7 -15.26 8.43 -2.28
N PHE A 8 -16.31 9.22 -2.14
CA PHE A 8 -16.31 10.61 -2.60
C PHE A 8 -15.25 11.47 -1.89
N ILE A 9 -15.09 11.31 -0.59
CA ILE A 9 -14.06 12.02 0.18
C ILE A 9 -12.66 11.63 -0.32
N GLN A 10 -12.39 10.34 -0.54
CA GLN A 10 -11.12 9.87 -1.09
C GLN A 10 -10.83 10.47 -2.47
N VAL A 11 -11.83 10.55 -3.35
CA VAL A 11 -11.67 11.18 -4.67
C VAL A 11 -11.37 12.67 -4.56
N ILE A 12 -12.05 13.40 -3.68
CA ILE A 12 -11.79 14.82 -3.44
C ILE A 12 -10.36 15.03 -2.93
N ILE A 13 -9.91 14.23 -1.97
CA ILE A 13 -8.54 14.29 -1.46
C ILE A 13 -7.53 13.99 -2.57
N GLY A 14 -7.79 12.99 -3.42
CA GLY A 14 -6.92 12.66 -4.55
C GLY A 14 -6.82 13.77 -5.60
N ILE A 15 -7.94 14.43 -5.91
CA ILE A 15 -7.94 15.60 -6.80
C ILE A 15 -7.14 16.75 -6.18
N PHE A 16 -7.35 17.01 -4.89
CA PHE A 16 -6.62 18.05 -4.17
C PHE A 16 -5.12 17.77 -4.15
N PHE A 17 -4.73 16.52 -3.88
CA PHE A 17 -3.33 16.08 -3.95
C PHE A 17 -2.73 16.32 -5.34
N PHE A 18 -3.43 15.96 -6.40
CA PHE A 18 -2.96 16.19 -7.78
C PHE A 18 -2.77 17.68 -8.09
N VAL A 19 -3.70 18.52 -7.67
CA VAL A 19 -3.58 19.97 -7.86
C VAL A 19 -2.36 20.52 -7.11
N LEU A 20 -2.15 20.13 -5.86
CA LEU A 20 -0.95 20.53 -5.09
C LEU A 20 0.33 20.00 -5.73
N PHE A 21 0.33 18.75 -6.23
CA PHE A 21 1.45 18.13 -6.92
C PHE A 21 1.88 18.95 -8.15
N LEU A 22 0.92 19.45 -8.94
CA LEU A 22 1.21 20.32 -10.10
C LEU A 22 1.71 21.71 -9.69
N ILE A 23 1.08 22.34 -8.68
CA ILE A 23 1.48 23.67 -8.18
C ILE A 23 2.91 23.61 -7.62
N SER A 24 3.30 22.52 -7.00
CA SER A 24 4.66 22.29 -6.48
C SER A 24 5.71 22.06 -7.58
N GLY A 25 5.34 22.16 -8.87
CA GLY A 25 6.26 22.04 -9.99
C GLY A 25 6.69 20.60 -10.32
N ASN A 26 6.02 19.60 -9.77
CA ASN A 26 6.32 18.22 -10.09
C ASN A 26 5.90 17.88 -11.53
N ASN A 27 6.74 17.08 -12.22
CA ASN A 27 6.43 16.61 -13.55
C ASN A 27 5.44 15.43 -13.55
N THR A 28 4.75 15.25 -14.69
CA THR A 28 3.76 14.19 -14.89
C THR A 28 4.32 12.99 -15.64
N VAL A 29 5.63 12.79 -15.54
CA VAL A 29 6.36 11.70 -16.21
C VAL A 29 6.32 10.46 -15.33
N LEU A 30 5.82 9.37 -15.89
CA LEU A 30 5.91 8.04 -15.33
C LEU A 30 7.19 7.38 -15.87
N ASN A 31 8.07 7.00 -14.97
CA ASN A 31 9.34 6.38 -15.32
C ASN A 31 9.20 4.85 -15.33
N PHE A 32 9.37 4.28 -16.54
CA PHE A 32 9.69 2.87 -16.70
C PHE A 32 11.20 2.82 -16.94
N TYR A 33 11.93 2.06 -16.24
CA TYR A 33 13.41 2.02 -16.27
C TYR A 33 14.05 2.08 -17.68
N LEU A 34 13.37 1.56 -18.70
CA LEU A 34 13.84 1.56 -20.10
C LEU A 34 13.34 2.77 -20.89
N PHE A 35 12.28 3.40 -20.46
CA PHE A 35 11.67 4.55 -21.13
C PHE A 35 10.80 5.33 -20.13
N SER A 36 10.51 6.57 -20.46
CA SER A 36 9.60 7.41 -19.68
C SER A 36 8.45 7.90 -20.55
N ILE A 37 7.26 8.00 -19.96
CA ILE A 37 6.06 8.48 -20.64
C ILE A 37 5.50 9.67 -19.88
N ASP A 38 5.35 10.80 -20.56
CA ASP A 38 4.64 11.94 -20.00
C ASP A 38 3.13 11.73 -20.17
N LEU A 39 2.47 11.40 -19.07
CA LEU A 39 1.04 11.14 -19.02
C LEU A 39 0.20 12.42 -18.96
N LYS A 40 0.80 13.59 -18.71
CA LYS A 40 0.09 14.88 -18.57
C LYS A 40 -1.12 14.74 -17.62
N TYR A 41 -2.32 15.10 -18.10
CA TYR A 41 -3.55 15.01 -17.29
C TYR A 41 -3.93 13.57 -16.91
N LEU A 42 -3.51 12.56 -17.68
CA LEU A 42 -3.74 11.15 -17.33
C LEU A 42 -2.98 10.73 -16.06
N TYR A 43 -1.90 11.45 -15.72
CA TYR A 43 -1.19 11.25 -14.47
C TYR A 43 -2.08 11.53 -13.25
N GLY A 44 -3.03 12.46 -13.37
CA GLY A 44 -4.04 12.70 -12.34
C GLY A 44 -4.96 11.50 -12.11
N LEU A 45 -5.34 10.77 -13.17
CA LEU A 45 -6.12 9.53 -13.04
C LEU A 45 -5.28 8.42 -12.39
N LEU A 46 -3.99 8.34 -12.72
CA LEU A 46 -3.06 7.41 -12.05
C LEU A 46 -2.97 7.71 -10.55
N ILE A 47 -2.76 8.98 -10.18
CA ILE A 47 -2.74 9.43 -8.78
C ILE A 47 -4.04 9.03 -8.05
N LEU A 48 -5.19 9.32 -8.64
CA LEU A 48 -6.48 8.95 -8.06
C LEU A 48 -6.60 7.44 -7.85
N PHE A 49 -6.23 6.65 -8.87
CA PHE A 49 -6.24 5.20 -8.78
C PHE A 49 -5.32 4.69 -7.67
N MET A 50 -4.10 5.23 -7.58
CA MET A 50 -3.12 4.81 -6.56
C MET A 50 -3.59 5.20 -5.15
N LEU A 51 -4.03 6.44 -4.94
CA LEU A 51 -4.46 6.90 -3.61
C LEU A 51 -5.69 6.14 -3.13
N VAL A 52 -6.74 6.08 -3.94
CA VAL A 52 -7.99 5.39 -3.57
C VAL A 52 -7.77 3.88 -3.48
N GLY A 53 -7.03 3.31 -4.45
CA GLY A 53 -6.74 1.88 -4.50
C GLY A 53 -5.93 1.42 -3.29
N SER A 54 -4.79 2.07 -3.00
CA SER A 54 -3.94 1.71 -1.87
C SER A 54 -4.63 1.94 -0.52
N SER A 55 -5.38 3.05 -0.40
CA SER A 55 -6.17 3.33 0.80
C SER A 55 -7.11 2.17 1.13
N ASN A 56 -7.90 1.74 0.14
CA ASN A 56 -8.83 0.62 0.35
C ASN A 56 -8.11 -0.74 0.44
N ALA A 57 -6.98 -0.94 -0.25
CA ALA A 57 -6.23 -2.18 -0.18
C ALA A 57 -5.64 -2.43 1.22
N VAL A 58 -5.05 -1.41 1.85
CA VAL A 58 -4.59 -1.51 3.23
C VAL A 58 -5.76 -1.75 4.18
N ASN A 59 -6.90 -1.08 3.98
CA ASN A 59 -8.10 -1.28 4.80
C ASN A 59 -8.68 -2.70 4.67
N ILE A 60 -8.69 -3.29 3.48
CA ILE A 60 -9.12 -4.68 3.27
C ILE A 60 -8.15 -5.67 3.94
N THR A 61 -6.86 -5.34 3.99
CA THR A 61 -5.81 -6.18 4.61
C THR A 61 -5.83 -6.09 6.15
N ASP A 62 -6.45 -5.06 6.73
CA ASP A 62 -6.57 -4.86 8.19
C ASP A 62 -7.62 -5.80 8.82
N GLY A 63 -7.49 -7.10 8.56
CA GLY A 63 -8.40 -8.14 9.04
C GLY A 63 -7.83 -9.08 10.10
N LEU A 64 -6.51 -9.06 10.34
CA LEU A 64 -5.81 -9.83 11.36
C LEU A 64 -4.94 -8.93 12.22
N ASP A 65 -4.78 -9.30 13.50
CA ASP A 65 -4.01 -8.54 14.50
C ASP A 65 -2.56 -8.31 14.06
N GLY A 66 -2.17 -7.06 13.82
CA GLY A 66 -0.82 -6.68 13.39
C GLY A 66 -0.54 -6.79 11.89
N LEU A 67 -1.39 -7.42 11.09
CA LEU A 67 -1.11 -7.68 9.68
C LEU A 67 -0.87 -6.38 8.90
N ALA A 68 -1.83 -5.49 8.86
CA ALA A 68 -1.73 -4.24 8.10
C ALA A 68 -0.63 -3.31 8.62
N ALA A 69 -0.52 -3.18 9.95
CA ALA A 69 0.51 -2.35 10.58
C ALA A 69 1.93 -2.83 10.25
N GLY A 70 2.18 -4.13 10.31
CA GLY A 70 3.50 -4.68 10.00
C GLY A 70 3.86 -4.60 8.52
N LEU A 71 2.93 -4.87 7.63
CA LEU A 71 3.13 -4.70 6.19
C LEU A 71 3.41 -3.23 5.83
N CYS A 72 2.67 -2.28 6.41
CA CYS A 72 2.94 -0.85 6.26
C CYS A 72 4.32 -0.47 6.81
N THR A 73 4.72 -1.02 7.96
CA THR A 73 6.05 -0.79 8.55
C THR A 73 7.16 -1.20 7.58
N ILE A 74 7.08 -2.42 7.02
CA ILE A 74 8.05 -2.93 6.02
C ILE A 74 8.09 -2.00 4.81
N SER A 75 6.94 -1.60 4.30
CA SER A 75 6.83 -0.72 3.13
C SER A 75 7.41 0.66 3.38
N PHE A 76 7.13 1.30 4.53
CA PHE A 76 7.69 2.62 4.87
C PHE A 76 9.19 2.57 5.11
N ILE A 77 9.73 1.51 5.74
CA ILE A 77 11.19 1.31 5.86
C ILE A 77 11.80 1.23 4.47
N SER A 78 11.20 0.49 3.55
CA SER A 78 11.70 0.35 2.18
C SER A 78 11.72 1.68 1.44
N TYR A 79 10.67 2.46 1.50
CA TYR A 79 10.63 3.81 0.90
C TYR A 79 11.57 4.79 1.59
N GLY A 80 11.77 4.69 2.91
CA GLY A 80 12.77 5.46 3.62
C GLY A 80 14.18 5.20 3.11
N ILE A 81 14.53 3.92 2.89
CA ILE A 81 15.83 3.52 2.31
C ILE A 81 15.97 4.06 0.89
N ILE A 82 14.93 3.94 0.05
CA ILE A 82 14.91 4.46 -1.32
C ILE A 82 15.16 5.97 -1.30
N ALA A 83 14.47 6.73 -0.46
CA ALA A 83 14.57 8.18 -0.39
C ALA A 83 15.97 8.68 -0.04
N PHE A 84 16.71 7.96 0.82
CA PHE A 84 18.07 8.35 1.22
C PHE A 84 19.18 7.86 0.28
N ASN A 85 18.95 6.78 -0.45
CA ASN A 85 20.04 6.10 -1.15
C ASN A 85 19.85 6.00 -2.67
N SER A 86 18.69 6.42 -3.21
CA SER A 86 18.48 6.35 -4.64
C SER A 86 19.36 7.36 -5.38
N PRO A 87 20.20 6.93 -6.32
CA PRO A 87 21.03 7.83 -7.11
C PRO A 87 20.22 8.72 -8.06
N PHE A 88 18.97 8.36 -8.32
CA PHE A 88 18.08 9.07 -9.25
C PHE A 88 17.17 10.10 -8.57
N ILE A 89 17.10 10.05 -7.23
CA ILE A 89 16.14 10.85 -6.44
C ILE A 89 16.94 11.67 -5.43
N LEU A 90 17.45 12.82 -5.89
CA LEU A 90 18.15 13.78 -5.04
C LEU A 90 17.16 14.77 -4.42
N GLY A 91 17.36 15.11 -3.15
CA GLY A 91 16.58 16.14 -2.45
C GLY A 91 15.29 15.66 -1.79
N TYR A 92 15.09 14.34 -1.65
CA TYR A 92 13.90 13.77 -0.99
C TYR A 92 14.19 13.19 0.40
N GLU A 93 15.25 13.61 1.04
CA GLU A 93 15.65 13.17 2.39
C GLU A 93 14.54 13.40 3.43
N GLU A 94 13.78 14.49 3.29
CA GLU A 94 12.64 14.80 4.18
C GLU A 94 11.55 13.72 4.09
N ILE A 95 11.29 13.16 2.91
CA ILE A 95 10.36 12.06 2.72
C ILE A 95 10.92 10.79 3.39
N GLY A 96 12.23 10.57 3.34
CA GLY A 96 12.90 9.49 4.05
C GLY A 96 12.72 9.60 5.57
N ILE A 97 12.94 10.79 6.13
CA ILE A 97 12.71 11.07 7.56
C ILE A 97 11.24 10.81 7.93
N PHE A 98 10.31 11.29 7.11
CA PHE A 98 8.88 11.03 7.31
C PHE A 98 8.57 9.52 7.31
N CYS A 99 9.10 8.76 6.35
CA CYS A 99 8.89 7.32 6.27
C CYS A 99 9.42 6.59 7.51
N PHE A 100 10.63 6.89 7.96
CA PHE A 100 11.20 6.27 9.17
C PHE A 100 10.48 6.69 10.45
N THR A 101 10.01 7.93 10.52
CA THR A 101 9.20 8.40 11.67
C THR A 101 7.89 7.62 11.75
N LEU A 102 7.22 7.46 10.60
CA LEU A 102 5.96 6.72 10.54
C LEU A 102 6.18 5.23 10.81
N ALA A 103 7.25 4.63 10.28
CA ALA A 103 7.63 3.25 10.59
C ALA A 103 7.90 3.05 12.09
N GLY A 104 8.60 4.00 12.74
CA GLY A 104 8.83 3.97 14.17
C GLY A 104 7.52 4.04 14.99
N ALA A 105 6.60 4.91 14.58
CA ALA A 105 5.26 4.98 15.20
C ALA A 105 4.46 3.69 15.04
N LEU A 106 4.53 3.07 13.85
CA LEU A 106 3.89 1.78 13.58
C LEU A 106 4.52 0.62 14.39
N ILE A 107 5.84 0.61 14.57
CA ILE A 107 6.51 -0.35 15.45
C ILE A 107 5.99 -0.18 16.89
N GLY A 108 5.89 1.07 17.38
CA GLY A 108 5.30 1.35 18.69
C GLY A 108 3.85 0.88 18.80
N PHE A 109 3.04 1.10 17.77
CA PHE A 109 1.65 0.61 17.68
C PHE A 109 1.59 -0.92 17.71
N LEU A 110 2.49 -1.63 17.00
CA LEU A 110 2.54 -3.08 16.92
C LEU A 110 2.73 -3.76 18.28
N PHE A 111 3.41 -3.15 19.27
CA PHE A 111 3.52 -3.70 20.62
C PHE A 111 2.15 -3.96 21.28
N PHE A 112 1.14 -3.20 20.85
CA PHE A 112 -0.23 -3.34 21.37
C PHE A 112 -1.18 -3.99 20.37
N ASN A 113 -0.81 -4.06 19.10
CA ASN A 113 -1.63 -4.59 18.02
C ASN A 113 -1.24 -6.01 17.59
N PHE A 114 -0.11 -6.59 18.08
CA PHE A 114 0.19 -8.01 17.88
C PHE A 114 -0.81 -8.91 18.61
N TYR A 115 -1.05 -10.07 18.01
CA TYR A 115 -1.97 -11.07 18.52
C TYR A 115 -1.58 -11.56 19.94
N PRO A 116 -2.50 -11.56 20.91
CA PRO A 116 -3.86 -11.00 20.87
C PRO A 116 -3.84 -9.47 21.01
N ALA A 117 -4.43 -8.75 20.05
CA ALA A 117 -4.38 -7.31 20.01
C ALA A 117 -5.12 -6.65 21.19
N LYS A 118 -4.52 -5.59 21.74
CA LYS A 118 -5.13 -4.74 22.78
C LYS A 118 -5.74 -3.48 22.19
N ILE A 119 -5.26 -3.05 21.02
CA ILE A 119 -5.76 -1.91 20.26
C ILE A 119 -5.87 -2.26 18.78
N PHE A 120 -6.81 -1.65 18.07
CA PHE A 120 -7.07 -1.87 16.66
C PHE A 120 -6.85 -0.59 15.88
N MET A 121 -6.39 -0.74 14.63
CA MET A 121 -6.09 0.40 13.75
C MET A 121 -7.35 1.10 13.26
N GLY A 122 -8.34 0.31 12.85
CA GLY A 122 -9.60 0.77 12.31
C GLY A 122 -9.48 1.52 10.97
N ASP A 123 -10.62 1.90 10.42
CA ASP A 123 -10.71 2.56 9.11
C ASP A 123 -9.87 3.84 9.01
N LEU A 124 -9.80 4.62 10.10
CA LEU A 124 -9.06 5.88 10.09
C LEU A 124 -7.56 5.64 9.88
N GLY A 125 -6.99 4.66 10.58
CA GLY A 125 -5.57 4.31 10.46
C GLY A 125 -5.27 3.64 9.14
N SER A 126 -5.97 2.58 8.79
CA SER A 126 -5.69 1.77 7.60
C SER A 126 -5.86 2.54 6.29
N LEU A 127 -6.93 3.37 6.18
CA LEU A 127 -7.14 4.20 4.99
C LEU A 127 -6.06 5.27 4.83
N SER A 128 -5.69 5.94 5.92
CA SER A 128 -4.66 6.98 5.86
C SER A 128 -3.28 6.41 5.55
N LEU A 129 -2.92 5.26 6.11
CA LEU A 129 -1.66 4.59 5.81
C LEU A 129 -1.56 4.17 4.34
N GLY A 130 -2.63 3.61 3.78
CA GLY A 130 -2.66 3.23 2.36
C GLY A 130 -2.54 4.44 1.43
N ALA A 131 -3.26 5.53 1.72
CA ALA A 131 -3.12 6.78 0.98
C ALA A 131 -1.70 7.36 1.11
N THR A 132 -1.11 7.31 2.30
CA THR A 132 0.26 7.78 2.55
C THR A 132 1.30 6.97 1.78
N LEU A 133 1.18 5.63 1.72
CA LEU A 133 2.06 4.77 0.91
C LEU A 133 2.03 5.17 -0.56
N ALA A 134 0.83 5.38 -1.12
CA ALA A 134 0.70 5.84 -2.49
C ALA A 134 1.30 7.24 -2.68
N SER A 135 1.05 8.17 -1.75
CA SER A 135 1.61 9.53 -1.81
C SER A 135 3.14 9.52 -1.82
N VAL A 136 3.74 8.73 -0.94
CA VAL A 136 5.20 8.57 -0.86
C VAL A 136 5.77 8.02 -2.17
N SER A 137 5.18 6.97 -2.73
CA SER A 137 5.66 6.39 -4.00
C SER A 137 5.56 7.37 -5.18
N ILE A 138 4.51 8.18 -5.22
CA ILE A 138 4.30 9.23 -6.24
C ILE A 138 5.32 10.37 -6.08
N LEU A 139 5.52 10.84 -4.86
CA LEU A 139 6.49 11.91 -4.58
C LEU A 139 7.93 11.48 -4.86
N LEU A 140 8.28 10.24 -4.57
CA LEU A 140 9.58 9.64 -4.89
C LEU A 140 9.73 9.25 -6.37
N LYS A 141 8.70 9.46 -7.21
CA LYS A 141 8.72 9.04 -8.62
C LYS A 141 9.00 7.55 -8.84
N CYS A 142 8.59 6.74 -7.87
CA CYS A 142 8.75 5.29 -7.85
C CYS A 142 7.39 4.58 -7.86
N GLU A 143 6.42 5.08 -8.65
CA GLU A 143 5.03 4.63 -8.65
C GLU A 143 4.92 3.12 -8.87
N LEU A 144 5.73 2.59 -9.79
CA LEU A 144 5.72 1.15 -10.12
C LEU A 144 6.26 0.28 -8.99
N SER A 145 7.15 0.81 -8.15
CA SER A 145 7.66 0.08 -6.98
C SER A 145 6.56 -0.28 -5.99
N LEU A 146 5.48 0.53 -5.94
CA LEU A 146 4.35 0.26 -5.06
C LEU A 146 3.65 -1.06 -5.40
N VAL A 147 3.66 -1.47 -6.67
CA VAL A 147 3.08 -2.76 -7.08
C VAL A 147 3.84 -3.93 -6.47
N ILE A 148 5.17 -3.83 -6.34
CA ILE A 148 6.00 -4.90 -5.79
C ILE A 148 6.05 -4.80 -4.26
N ILE A 149 6.36 -3.64 -3.69
CA ILE A 149 6.40 -3.41 -2.23
C ILE A 149 5.02 -3.66 -1.61
N GLY A 150 3.96 -3.23 -2.29
CA GLY A 150 2.57 -3.40 -1.87
C GLY A 150 1.90 -4.69 -2.35
N LEU A 151 2.66 -5.67 -2.86
CA LEU A 151 2.10 -6.89 -3.50
C LEU A 151 1.10 -7.62 -2.61
N VAL A 152 1.38 -7.72 -1.32
CA VAL A 152 0.47 -8.40 -0.38
C VAL A 152 -0.89 -7.68 -0.31
N PHE A 153 -0.91 -6.35 -0.23
CA PHE A 153 -2.16 -5.57 -0.24
C PHE A 153 -2.93 -5.75 -1.55
N ILE A 154 -2.21 -5.86 -2.67
CA ILE A 154 -2.81 -6.10 -3.99
C ILE A 154 -3.45 -7.47 -4.04
N ILE A 155 -2.75 -8.52 -3.60
CA ILE A 155 -3.26 -9.91 -3.61
C ILE A 155 -4.49 -10.04 -2.71
N GLU A 156 -4.47 -9.45 -1.51
CA GLU A 156 -5.61 -9.41 -0.59
C GLU A 156 -6.84 -8.76 -1.26
N THR A 157 -6.65 -7.61 -1.88
CA THR A 157 -7.71 -6.88 -2.57
C THR A 157 -8.22 -7.66 -3.78
N LEU A 158 -7.31 -8.16 -4.63
CA LEU A 158 -7.68 -8.92 -5.82
C LEU A 158 -8.43 -10.20 -5.46
N SER A 159 -8.04 -10.90 -4.40
CA SER A 159 -8.76 -12.10 -3.94
C SER A 159 -10.23 -11.79 -3.63
N SER A 160 -10.49 -10.63 -3.02
CA SER A 160 -11.85 -10.17 -2.71
C SER A 160 -12.62 -9.81 -3.99
N PHE A 161 -12.00 -9.08 -4.92
CA PHE A 161 -12.63 -8.75 -6.21
C PHE A 161 -12.97 -9.99 -7.02
N ILE A 162 -12.02 -10.91 -7.16
CA ILE A 162 -12.20 -12.16 -7.89
C ILE A 162 -13.33 -12.98 -7.27
N GLN A 163 -13.38 -13.05 -5.94
CA GLN A 163 -14.46 -13.77 -5.24
C GLN A 163 -15.83 -13.15 -5.51
N ILE A 164 -15.95 -11.82 -5.42
CA ILE A 164 -17.22 -11.11 -5.69
C ILE A 164 -17.68 -11.34 -7.14
N ILE A 165 -16.78 -11.22 -8.10
CA ILE A 165 -17.08 -11.44 -9.53
C ILE A 165 -17.51 -12.90 -9.75
N SER A 166 -16.78 -13.85 -9.18
CA SER A 166 -17.08 -15.28 -9.34
C SER A 166 -18.44 -15.66 -8.75
N ILE A 167 -18.77 -15.16 -7.57
CA ILE A 167 -20.09 -15.42 -6.98
C ILE A 167 -21.18 -14.75 -7.79
N ARG A 168 -20.99 -13.50 -8.24
CA ARG A 168 -22.03 -12.72 -8.93
C ARG A 168 -22.36 -13.25 -10.32
N TYR A 169 -21.35 -13.68 -11.08
CA TYR A 169 -21.53 -14.07 -12.48
C TYR A 169 -21.54 -15.59 -12.70
N PHE A 170 -20.88 -16.36 -11.83
CA PHE A 170 -20.72 -17.81 -12.00
C PHE A 170 -21.35 -18.64 -10.88
N ASN A 171 -21.90 -17.98 -9.82
CA ASN A 171 -22.44 -18.64 -8.62
C ASN A 171 -21.46 -19.64 -7.97
N LYS A 172 -20.15 -19.40 -8.11
CA LYS A 172 -19.11 -20.29 -7.58
C LYS A 172 -18.16 -19.52 -6.68
N LYS A 173 -17.74 -20.16 -5.59
CA LYS A 173 -16.66 -19.66 -4.73
C LYS A 173 -15.33 -20.17 -5.26
N ILE A 174 -14.35 -19.26 -5.44
CA ILE A 174 -12.96 -19.63 -5.76
C ILE A 174 -12.20 -19.84 -4.45
N PHE A 175 -12.34 -18.94 -3.50
CA PHE A 175 -11.77 -19.04 -2.17
C PHE A 175 -12.84 -19.48 -1.17
N LEU A 176 -12.46 -20.20 -0.11
CA LEU A 176 -13.38 -20.56 0.97
C LEU A 176 -14.00 -19.32 1.59
N LYS A 177 -13.16 -18.29 1.81
CA LYS A 177 -13.55 -16.95 2.25
C LYS A 177 -12.56 -15.94 1.66
N SER A 178 -12.96 -14.72 1.41
CA SER A 178 -12.07 -13.61 1.00
C SER A 178 -12.15 -12.47 2.02
N PRO A 179 -11.11 -11.68 2.21
CA PRO A 179 -9.78 -11.70 1.56
C PRO A 179 -8.95 -12.97 1.83
N LEU A 180 -7.73 -13.06 1.24
CA LEU A 180 -6.92 -14.28 1.23
C LEU A 180 -6.49 -14.75 2.63
N HIS A 181 -6.23 -13.83 3.57
CA HIS A 181 -5.92 -14.19 4.96
C HIS A 181 -7.04 -15.04 5.57
N HIS A 182 -8.31 -14.70 5.33
CA HIS A 182 -9.43 -15.50 5.79
C HIS A 182 -9.54 -16.88 5.11
N HIS A 183 -9.04 -17.00 3.88
CA HIS A 183 -8.96 -18.29 3.21
C HIS A 183 -8.00 -19.23 3.96
N PHE A 184 -6.84 -18.73 4.37
CA PHE A 184 -5.88 -19.51 5.16
C PHE A 184 -6.41 -19.87 6.55
N GLU A 185 -7.14 -18.96 7.21
CA GLU A 185 -7.83 -19.30 8.49
C GLU A 185 -8.80 -20.46 8.29
N MET A 186 -9.61 -20.44 7.21
CA MET A 186 -10.55 -21.52 6.91
C MET A 186 -9.88 -22.84 6.56
N LEU A 187 -8.61 -22.81 6.11
CA LEU A 187 -7.77 -23.99 5.92
C LEU A 187 -7.15 -24.50 7.23
N GLY A 188 -7.35 -23.81 8.35
CA GLY A 188 -6.87 -24.21 9.67
C GLY A 188 -5.50 -23.67 10.07
N PHE A 189 -4.92 -22.72 9.31
CA PHE A 189 -3.69 -22.05 9.71
C PHE A 189 -3.94 -21.12 10.89
N LYS A 190 -2.97 -21.02 11.80
CA LYS A 190 -3.03 -20.07 12.91
C LYS A 190 -2.81 -18.65 12.37
N GLU A 191 -3.50 -17.67 12.95
CA GLU A 191 -3.37 -16.26 12.60
C GLU A 191 -1.90 -15.79 12.59
N THR A 192 -1.14 -16.14 13.62
CA THR A 192 0.28 -15.80 13.75
C THR A 192 1.16 -16.36 12.61
N ASP A 193 0.80 -17.52 12.05
CA ASP A 193 1.58 -18.14 10.97
C ASP A 193 1.22 -17.51 9.62
N ILE A 194 -0.04 -17.12 9.44
CA ILE A 194 -0.48 -16.34 8.27
C ILE A 194 0.26 -14.99 8.23
N ILE A 195 0.31 -14.28 9.35
CA ILE A 195 1.00 -12.99 9.48
C ILE A 195 2.49 -13.13 9.15
N LYS A 196 3.17 -14.13 9.71
CA LYS A 196 4.59 -14.40 9.41
C LYS A 196 4.83 -14.67 7.92
N LEU A 197 3.95 -15.45 7.28
CA LEU A 197 4.04 -15.74 5.85
C LEU A 197 3.92 -14.45 5.03
N PHE A 198 2.94 -13.60 5.35
CA PHE A 198 2.72 -12.36 4.62
C PHE A 198 3.83 -11.34 4.86
N TYR A 199 4.37 -11.26 6.07
CA TYR A 199 5.56 -10.45 6.34
C TYR A 199 6.78 -10.94 5.55
N LEU A 200 7.00 -12.26 5.48
CA LEU A 200 8.09 -12.83 4.70
C LEU A 200 7.97 -12.47 3.21
N VAL A 201 6.77 -12.62 2.63
CA VAL A 201 6.50 -12.24 1.24
C VAL A 201 6.77 -10.75 1.03
N SER A 202 6.26 -9.89 1.92
CA SER A 202 6.48 -8.44 1.84
C SER A 202 7.97 -8.06 1.95
N LEU A 203 8.71 -8.69 2.87
CA LEU A 203 10.15 -8.48 3.01
C LEU A 203 10.93 -8.90 1.76
N VAL A 204 10.61 -10.05 1.17
CA VAL A 204 11.25 -10.50 -0.08
C VAL A 204 10.95 -9.53 -1.23
N CYS A 205 9.71 -9.12 -1.40
CA CYS A 205 9.32 -8.13 -2.42
C CYS A 205 10.03 -6.78 -2.21
N SER A 206 10.11 -6.33 -0.97
CA SER A 206 10.81 -5.10 -0.60
C SER A 206 12.31 -5.20 -0.90
N LEU A 207 12.97 -6.32 -0.55
CA LEU A 207 14.38 -6.53 -0.85
C LEU A 207 14.66 -6.57 -2.35
N ILE A 208 13.83 -7.25 -3.13
CA ILE A 208 13.94 -7.26 -4.60
C ILE A 208 13.86 -5.82 -5.14
N THR A 209 12.89 -5.04 -4.68
CA THR A 209 12.72 -3.65 -5.12
C THR A 209 13.90 -2.78 -4.71
N LEU A 210 14.41 -2.92 -3.48
CA LEU A 210 15.56 -2.18 -2.99
C LEU A 210 16.82 -2.50 -3.81
N ILE A 211 17.13 -3.78 -4.01
CA ILE A 211 18.27 -4.20 -4.84
C ILE A 211 18.15 -3.60 -6.23
N TYR A 212 16.97 -3.66 -6.83
CA TYR A 212 16.74 -3.16 -8.17
C TYR A 212 16.93 -1.64 -8.27
N ILE A 213 16.33 -0.86 -7.38
CA ILE A 213 16.40 0.61 -7.41
C ILE A 213 17.80 1.14 -7.02
N LEU A 214 18.51 0.45 -6.11
CA LEU A 214 19.82 0.93 -5.63
C LEU A 214 20.98 0.50 -6.53
N VAL A 215 20.81 -0.52 -7.37
CA VAL A 215 21.85 -1.01 -8.28
C VAL A 215 21.72 -0.40 -9.68
N HIS A 216 20.52 -0.02 -10.09
CA HIS A 216 20.23 0.52 -11.42
C HIS A 216 19.75 1.95 -11.36
#